data_18c016c45f2f37fb78dd6c33f32f8421
#
_entry.id   18c016c45f2f37fb78dd6c33f32f8421
#
_cell.length_a   1.000
_cell.length_b   1.000
_cell.length_c   1.000
_cell.angle_alpha   90.00
_cell.angle_beta   90.00
_cell.angle_gamma   90.00
#
_symmetry.space_group_name_H-M   'P 1'
#
loop_
_entity.id
_entity.type
_entity.pdbx_description
1 polymer ?
#
loop_
_entity_poly.entity_id
_entity_poly.type
_entity_poly.pdbx_seq_one_letter_code
_entity_poly.pdbx_strand_id
1 'polypeptide(L)'
;MRKIMFVPVLLALAACSGTKNNINDDKVFFAFDSAEITSSAKKDLEAQSLYMKKNENVNVVLEGHCDERGSTEYNLALGALRAGNAAHTLVKDGIEPERIKTISYGKENPQYPGSGEEIWAKNRNVTTKTQKK
;
A
#
# COMPACT_ATOMS: atom_id res chain seq x y z
N MET A 1 -53.78 -29.39 -4.40
CA MET A 1 -53.06 -28.16 -4.70
C MET A 1 -51.69 -28.18 -4.01
N ARG A 2 -50.62 -28.42 -4.78
CA ARG A 2 -49.27 -28.39 -4.23
C ARG A 2 -48.83 -26.93 -4.17
N LYS A 3 -48.61 -26.43 -2.97
CA LYS A 3 -47.93 -25.14 -2.77
C LYS A 3 -46.46 -25.33 -3.03
N ILE A 4 -45.95 -24.78 -4.15
CA ILE A 4 -44.53 -24.71 -4.43
C ILE A 4 -43.98 -23.59 -3.56
N MET A 5 -43.25 -23.97 -2.48
CA MET A 5 -42.49 -23.02 -1.69
C MET A 5 -41.20 -22.70 -2.48
N PHE A 6 -41.18 -21.50 -3.05
CA PHE A 6 -39.91 -20.94 -3.51
C PHE A 6 -39.08 -20.59 -2.29
N VAL A 7 -38.05 -21.37 -2.04
CA VAL A 7 -36.98 -20.97 -1.12
C VAL A 7 -36.04 -20.05 -1.95
N PRO A 8 -35.92 -18.78 -1.60
CA PRO A 8 -34.92 -17.96 -2.24
C PRO A 8 -33.56 -18.51 -1.81
N VAL A 9 -32.84 -19.10 -2.76
CA VAL A 9 -31.41 -19.36 -2.57
C VAL A 9 -30.75 -17.98 -2.49
N LEU A 10 -30.53 -17.52 -1.27
CA LEU A 10 -29.67 -16.38 -1.01
C LEU A 10 -28.27 -16.83 -1.38
N LEU A 11 -27.85 -16.51 -2.62
CA LEU A 11 -26.47 -16.65 -3.01
C LEU A 11 -25.70 -15.61 -2.19
N ALA A 12 -25.20 -16.02 -1.05
CA ALA A 12 -24.19 -15.26 -0.34
C ALA A 12 -22.96 -15.23 -1.23
N LEU A 13 -22.84 -14.19 -2.05
CA LEU A 13 -21.57 -13.78 -2.61
C LEU A 13 -20.66 -13.48 -1.41
N ALA A 14 -19.94 -14.48 -0.96
CA ALA A 14 -18.78 -14.26 -0.13
C ALA A 14 -17.80 -13.47 -0.99
N ALA A 15 -17.89 -12.14 -0.94
CA ALA A 15 -16.83 -11.31 -1.40
C ALA A 15 -15.62 -11.69 -0.56
N CYS A 16 -14.66 -12.37 -1.18
CA CYS A 16 -13.33 -12.59 -0.59
C CYS A 16 -12.60 -11.26 -0.57
N SER A 17 -13.09 -10.32 0.23
CA SER A 17 -12.25 -9.25 0.75
C SER A 17 -11.49 -9.90 1.90
N GLY A 18 -10.30 -10.45 1.59
CA GLY A 18 -9.41 -10.98 2.59
C GLY A 18 -9.17 -9.90 3.64
N THR A 19 -9.71 -10.11 4.83
CA THR A 19 -9.47 -9.22 5.97
C THR A 19 -8.00 -9.37 6.31
N LYS A 20 -7.20 -8.32 6.05
CA LYS A 20 -5.80 -8.34 6.47
C LYS A 20 -5.71 -8.38 7.98
N ASN A 21 -4.86 -9.24 8.48
CA ASN A 21 -4.58 -9.36 9.91
C ASN A 21 -3.37 -8.53 10.33
N ASN A 22 -2.60 -8.04 9.39
CA ASN A 22 -1.40 -7.25 9.60
C ASN A 22 -1.05 -6.50 8.31
N ILE A 23 -0.59 -5.28 8.44
CA ILE A 23 -0.09 -4.47 7.31
C ILE A 23 1.38 -4.07 7.46
N ASN A 24 2.03 -4.52 8.54
CA ASN A 24 3.46 -4.24 8.69
C ASN A 24 4.25 -4.94 7.59
N ASP A 25 5.15 -4.21 6.96
CA ASP A 25 5.94 -4.63 5.80
C ASP A 25 5.14 -4.81 4.50
N ASP A 26 3.88 -4.45 4.46
CA ASP A 26 3.12 -4.41 3.19
C ASP A 26 3.76 -3.42 2.23
N LYS A 27 3.82 -3.78 0.97
CA LYS A 27 4.44 -2.99 -0.09
C LYS A 27 3.44 -2.71 -1.21
N VAL A 28 3.48 -1.49 -1.72
CA VAL A 28 2.86 -1.12 -2.99
C VAL A 28 3.94 -0.72 -3.97
N PHE A 29 3.79 -1.10 -5.22
CA PHE A 29 4.83 -1.00 -6.24
C PHE A 29 4.54 0.08 -7.25
N PHE A 30 5.61 0.58 -7.88
CA PHE A 30 5.57 1.69 -8.83
C PHE A 30 6.31 1.35 -10.11
N ALA A 31 5.85 1.95 -11.20
CA ALA A 31 6.54 1.89 -12.48
C ALA A 31 7.85 2.69 -12.42
N PHE A 32 8.75 2.38 -13.36
CA PHE A 32 9.99 3.14 -13.49
C PHE A 32 9.71 4.63 -13.64
N ASP A 33 10.49 5.43 -12.93
CA ASP A 33 10.44 6.90 -12.97
C ASP A 33 9.04 7.49 -12.71
N SER A 34 8.21 6.79 -11.95
CA SER A 34 6.83 7.19 -11.68
C SER A 34 6.50 7.12 -10.20
N ALA A 35 5.72 8.09 -9.74
CA ALA A 35 5.08 8.10 -8.42
C ALA A 35 3.56 7.90 -8.52
N GLU A 36 3.06 7.55 -9.69
CA GLU A 36 1.64 7.33 -9.92
C GLU A 36 1.15 6.08 -9.18
N ILE A 37 0.02 6.20 -8.48
CA ILE A 37 -0.67 5.09 -7.84
C ILE A 37 -1.41 4.29 -8.90
N THR A 38 -0.89 3.09 -9.21
CA THR A 38 -1.53 2.17 -10.14
C THR A 38 -2.83 1.61 -9.58
N SER A 39 -3.68 1.00 -10.42
CA SER A 39 -4.90 0.34 -9.96
C SER A 39 -4.61 -0.77 -8.95
N SER A 40 -3.52 -1.51 -9.13
CA SER A 40 -3.06 -2.54 -8.19
C SER A 40 -2.63 -1.93 -6.85
N ALA A 41 -1.82 -0.87 -6.88
CA ALA A 41 -1.39 -0.16 -5.67
C ALA A 41 -2.60 0.42 -4.93
N LYS A 42 -3.58 0.96 -5.65
CA LYS A 42 -4.80 1.49 -5.06
C LYS A 42 -5.58 0.42 -4.28
N LYS A 43 -5.72 -0.77 -4.84
CA LYS A 43 -6.39 -1.90 -4.16
C LYS A 43 -5.64 -2.32 -2.90
N ASP A 44 -4.33 -2.38 -2.96
CA ASP A 44 -3.49 -2.73 -1.81
C ASP A 44 -3.61 -1.68 -0.70
N LEU A 45 -3.64 -0.40 -1.06
CA LEU A 45 -3.83 0.69 -0.10
C LEU A 45 -5.25 0.71 0.49
N GLU A 46 -6.27 0.38 -0.30
CA GLU A 46 -7.64 0.22 0.22
C GLU A 46 -7.70 -0.88 1.29
N ALA A 47 -7.01 -2.00 1.08
CA ALA A 47 -6.93 -3.07 2.07
C ALA A 47 -6.22 -2.62 3.35
N GLN A 48 -5.16 -1.82 3.22
CA GLN A 48 -4.46 -1.23 4.36
C GLN A 48 -5.35 -0.24 5.13
N SER A 49 -6.12 0.59 4.42
CA SER A 49 -7.03 1.54 5.07
C SER A 49 -8.16 0.83 5.82
N LEU A 50 -8.69 -0.26 5.29
CA LEU A 50 -9.67 -1.09 6.01
C LEU A 50 -9.11 -1.66 7.31
N TYR A 51 -7.87 -2.14 7.27
CA TYR A 51 -7.17 -2.60 8.47
C TYR A 51 -7.02 -1.47 9.51
N MET A 52 -6.58 -0.29 9.08
CA MET A 52 -6.39 0.86 9.96
C MET A 52 -7.70 1.35 10.58
N LYS A 53 -8.80 1.28 9.85
CA LYS A 53 -10.14 1.63 10.37
C LYS A 53 -10.59 0.69 11.48
N LYS A 54 -10.25 -0.58 11.37
CA LYS A 54 -10.57 -1.61 12.39
C LYS A 54 -9.60 -1.60 13.57
N ASN A 55 -8.44 -1.01 13.40
CA ASN A 55 -7.35 -1.00 14.39
C ASN A 55 -6.92 0.44 14.65
N GLU A 56 -7.73 1.18 15.40
CA GLU A 56 -7.58 2.62 15.62
C GLU A 56 -6.27 3.02 16.32
N ASN A 57 -5.63 2.09 17.05
CA ASN A 57 -4.37 2.32 17.72
C ASN A 57 -3.14 2.17 16.82
N VAL A 58 -3.33 1.75 15.57
CA VAL A 58 -2.25 1.55 14.61
C VAL A 58 -2.01 2.84 13.84
N ASN A 59 -0.80 3.35 13.94
CA ASN A 59 -0.28 4.40 13.07
C ASN A 59 0.73 3.78 12.10
N VAL A 60 0.98 4.45 10.99
CA VAL A 60 1.90 3.95 9.96
C VAL A 60 2.96 4.98 9.62
N VAL A 61 4.13 4.48 9.26
CA VAL A 61 5.16 5.22 8.51
C VAL A 61 5.24 4.61 7.14
N LEU A 62 5.05 5.41 6.11
CA LEU A 62 5.18 5.00 4.72
C LEU A 62 6.57 5.34 4.22
N GLU A 63 7.35 4.31 3.89
CA GLU A 63 8.73 4.42 3.44
C GLU A 63 8.79 4.36 1.92
N GLY A 64 9.19 5.45 1.28
CA GLY A 64 9.37 5.52 -0.17
C GLY A 64 10.75 5.01 -0.57
N HIS A 65 10.77 4.09 -1.52
CA HIS A 65 11.98 3.45 -2.06
C HIS A 65 12.03 3.55 -3.58
N CYS A 66 13.24 3.61 -4.10
CA CYS A 66 13.53 3.64 -5.52
C CYS A 66 14.57 2.56 -5.88
N ASP A 67 14.65 2.22 -7.17
CA ASP A 67 15.74 1.39 -7.65
C ASP A 67 17.06 2.20 -7.72
N GLU A 68 18.17 1.53 -8.01
CA GLU A 68 19.50 2.12 -7.94
C GLU A 68 19.81 3.18 -9.02
N ARG A 69 18.97 3.31 -10.04
CA ARG A 69 19.23 4.19 -11.19
C ARG A 69 18.93 5.63 -10.87
N GLY A 70 19.83 6.52 -11.28
CA GLY A 70 19.70 7.95 -11.12
C GLY A 70 20.47 8.51 -9.92
N SER A 71 20.43 9.83 -9.72
CA SER A 71 21.10 10.49 -8.62
C SER A 71 20.45 10.22 -7.27
N THR A 72 21.22 10.38 -6.20
CA THR A 72 20.71 10.27 -4.83
C THR A 72 19.60 11.28 -4.55
N GLU A 73 19.83 12.54 -4.92
CA GLU A 73 18.83 13.62 -4.69
C GLU A 73 17.54 13.37 -5.46
N TYR A 74 17.65 12.98 -6.73
CA TYR A 74 16.47 12.67 -7.55
C TYR A 74 15.64 11.54 -6.93
N ASN A 75 16.29 10.47 -6.51
CA ASN A 75 15.60 9.33 -5.92
C ASN A 75 15.05 9.61 -4.52
N LEU A 76 15.68 10.46 -3.73
CA LEU A 76 15.08 10.92 -2.47
C LEU A 76 13.79 11.68 -2.72
N ALA A 77 13.77 12.55 -3.72
CA ALA A 77 12.55 13.28 -4.09
C ALA A 77 11.47 12.34 -4.66
N LEU A 78 11.85 11.39 -5.52
CA LEU A 78 10.91 10.43 -6.09
C LEU A 78 10.31 9.51 -5.01
N GLY A 79 11.12 9.03 -4.09
CA GLY A 79 10.66 8.23 -2.95
C GLY A 79 9.68 9.02 -2.06
N ALA A 80 9.96 10.31 -1.84
CA ALA A 80 9.07 11.19 -1.09
C ALA A 80 7.72 11.39 -1.80
N LEU A 81 7.73 11.54 -3.13
CA LEU A 81 6.49 11.63 -3.92
C LEU A 81 5.69 10.33 -3.86
N ARG A 82 6.35 9.20 -3.96
CA ARG A 82 5.70 7.89 -3.84
C ARG A 82 5.02 7.71 -2.49
N ALA A 83 5.75 7.99 -1.42
CA ALA A 83 5.20 7.91 -0.06
C ALA A 83 4.07 8.92 0.16
N GLY A 84 4.22 10.15 -0.34
CA GLY A 84 3.20 11.19 -0.27
C GLY A 84 1.92 10.81 -1.01
N ASN A 85 2.03 10.23 -2.20
CA ASN A 85 0.88 9.77 -2.97
C ASN A 85 0.16 8.60 -2.30
N ALA A 86 0.91 7.68 -1.72
CA ALA A 86 0.33 6.59 -0.92
C ALA A 86 -0.40 7.13 0.31
N ALA A 87 0.20 8.08 1.03
CA ALA A 87 -0.43 8.74 2.18
C ALA A 87 -1.73 9.45 1.77
N HIS A 88 -1.70 10.18 0.67
CA HIS A 88 -2.88 10.87 0.14
C HIS A 88 -4.02 9.89 -0.17
N THR A 89 -3.69 8.74 -0.74
CA THR A 89 -4.68 7.68 -1.03
C THR A 89 -5.32 7.15 0.25
N LEU A 90 -4.54 6.90 1.31
CA LEU A 90 -5.07 6.48 2.61
C LEU A 90 -5.97 7.54 3.22
N VAL A 91 -5.61 8.82 3.13
CA VAL A 91 -6.44 9.94 3.62
C VAL A 91 -7.76 10.01 2.86
N LYS A 92 -7.74 9.86 1.54
CA LYS A 92 -8.95 9.80 0.72
C LYS A 92 -9.85 8.62 1.08
N ASP A 93 -9.26 7.52 1.52
CA ASP A 93 -9.98 6.34 1.99
C ASP A 93 -10.52 6.50 3.43
N GLY A 94 -10.26 7.63 4.07
CA GLY A 94 -10.83 7.99 5.36
C GLY A 94 -9.91 7.84 6.57
N ILE A 95 -8.60 7.68 6.35
CA ILE A 95 -7.63 7.62 7.45
C ILE A 95 -7.20 9.04 7.83
N GLU A 96 -7.19 9.33 9.12
CA GLU A 96 -6.77 10.62 9.65
C GLU A 96 -5.29 10.88 9.32
N PRO A 97 -4.94 12.08 8.82
CA PRO A 97 -3.55 12.40 8.45
C PRO A 97 -2.56 12.25 9.61
N GLU A 98 -2.98 12.47 10.84
CA GLU A 98 -2.14 12.37 12.04
C GLU A 98 -1.65 10.94 12.31
N ARG A 99 -2.30 9.94 11.71
CA ARG A 99 -1.93 8.53 11.84
C ARG A 99 -0.89 8.10 10.80
N ILE A 100 -0.51 8.99 9.89
CA ILE A 100 0.34 8.67 8.74
C ILE A 100 1.56 9.57 8.77
N LYS A 101 2.75 8.97 8.77
CA LYS A 101 4.02 9.65 8.54
C LYS A 101 4.64 9.12 7.26
N THR A 102 5.42 9.95 6.59
CA THR A 102 6.15 9.56 5.39
C THR A 102 7.63 9.81 5.57
N ILE A 103 8.43 8.94 4.98
CA ILE A 103 9.88 9.08 4.89
C ILE A 103 10.34 8.57 3.53
N SER A 104 11.38 9.16 2.97
CA SER A 104 12.01 8.64 1.77
C SER A 104 13.41 8.16 2.08
N TYR A 105 13.72 6.94 1.65
CA TYR A 105 15.09 6.41 1.59
C TYR A 105 15.68 6.57 0.19
N GLY A 106 14.85 6.91 -0.81
CA GLY A 106 15.29 6.97 -2.19
C GLY A 106 15.91 5.64 -2.62
N LYS A 107 17.10 5.70 -3.21
CA LYS A 107 17.86 4.49 -3.58
C LYS A 107 18.81 4.01 -2.48
N GLU A 108 18.89 4.78 -1.40
CA GLU A 108 19.68 4.38 -0.23
C GLU A 108 18.97 3.26 0.52
N ASN A 109 19.73 2.40 1.17
CA ASN A 109 19.19 1.30 1.96
C ASN A 109 18.30 0.34 1.15
N PRO A 110 18.82 -0.23 0.03
CA PRO A 110 18.01 -1.12 -0.82
C PRO A 110 17.58 -2.37 -0.06
N GLN A 111 16.29 -2.70 -0.20
CA GLN A 111 15.70 -3.87 0.44
C GLN A 111 16.10 -5.17 -0.27
N TYR A 112 16.35 -5.08 -1.58
CA TYR A 112 16.73 -6.21 -2.42
C TYR A 112 18.06 -5.88 -3.11
N PRO A 113 19.14 -6.63 -2.80
CA PRO A 113 20.43 -6.38 -3.40
C PRO A 113 20.49 -6.89 -4.84
N GLY A 114 21.29 -6.24 -5.66
CA GLY A 114 21.54 -6.64 -7.04
C GLY A 114 21.04 -5.61 -8.04
N SER A 115 21.10 -6.00 -9.30
CA SER A 115 20.75 -5.16 -10.45
C SER A 115 19.89 -5.94 -11.45
N GLY A 116 19.30 -5.22 -12.38
CA GLY A 116 18.42 -5.75 -13.41
C GLY A 116 16.95 -5.53 -13.07
N GLU A 117 16.09 -5.62 -14.08
CA GLU A 117 14.68 -5.24 -13.95
C GLU A 117 13.93 -6.01 -12.86
N GLU A 118 14.22 -7.29 -12.66
CA GLU A 118 13.58 -8.07 -11.59
C GLU A 118 13.83 -7.47 -10.21
N ILE A 119 15.08 -7.07 -9.93
CA ILE A 119 15.46 -6.48 -8.65
C ILE A 119 14.98 -5.03 -8.57
N TRP A 120 15.14 -4.26 -9.64
CA TRP A 120 14.67 -2.87 -9.68
C TRP A 120 13.18 -2.76 -9.41
N ALA A 121 12.38 -3.64 -10.01
CA ALA A 121 10.93 -3.67 -9.79
C ALA A 121 10.57 -3.88 -8.32
N LYS A 122 11.29 -4.74 -7.62
CA LYS A 122 11.08 -5.00 -6.18
C LYS A 122 11.44 -3.82 -5.30
N ASN A 123 12.45 -3.02 -5.70
CA ASN A 123 12.88 -1.85 -4.94
C ASN A 123 12.03 -0.60 -5.19
N ARG A 124 11.24 -0.57 -6.25
CA ARG A 124 10.32 0.54 -6.53
C ARG A 124 9.03 0.36 -5.73
N ASN A 125 9.07 0.74 -4.47
CA ASN A 125 7.92 0.50 -3.59
C ASN A 125 7.76 1.58 -2.52
N VAL A 126 6.58 1.57 -1.91
CA VAL A 126 6.32 2.17 -0.61
C VAL A 126 6.02 1.05 0.36
N THR A 127 6.82 0.96 1.40
CA THR A 127 6.67 -0.04 2.46
C THR A 127 5.97 0.59 3.66
N THR A 128 4.94 -0.07 4.13
CA THR A 128 4.20 0.34 5.33
C THR A 128 4.86 -0.25 6.57
N LYS A 129 5.22 0.61 7.53
CA LYS A 129 5.68 0.20 8.85
C LYS A 129 4.65 0.62 9.89
N THR A 130 4.19 -0.33 10.69
CA THR A 130 3.21 -0.05 11.72
C THR A 130 3.88 0.41 13.02
N GLN A 131 3.20 1.35 13.67
CA GLN A 131 3.55 1.81 15.01
C GLN A 131 2.28 1.72 15.86
N LYS A 132 2.37 1.06 17.00
CA LYS A 132 1.29 1.06 18.00
C LYS A 132 1.51 2.20 18.99
N LYS A 133 0.44 2.92 19.27
CA LYS A 133 0.44 3.84 20.40
C LYS A 133 0.50 3.08 21.72
#